data_f03fb03ebec0fa2b3c6b8afeeef55bc9
#
_entry.id   f03fb03ebec0fa2b3c6b8afeeef55bc9
#
_cell.length_a   1.000
_cell.length_b   1.000
_cell.length_c   1.000
_cell.angle_alpha   90.00
_cell.angle_beta   90.00
_cell.angle_gamma   90.00
#
_symmetry.space_group_name_H-M   'P 1'
#
loop_
_entity.id
_entity.type
_entity.pdbx_description
1 polymer ?
#
loop_
_entity_poly.entity_id
_entity_poly.type
_entity_poly.pdbx_seq_one_letter_code
_entity_poly.pdbx_strand_id
1 'polypeptide(L)'
;MFKSILVPIDSVDTALAQPAIATAAKLAESYDGKVRLLHVLAITPVMLAEYVPADFDDQQRQSAEAALAEIARTSGIPAQRLSSSVRQGGIYHEILEEVAAVGADLIVMSSHRPAMRSYFLGSNAGHVVRYAPCSVLVVRDCA
;
A
#
# COMPACT_ATOMS: atom_id res chain seq x y z
N MET A 1 -4.34 -19.17 7.64
CA MET A 1 -5.06 -18.07 8.25
C MET A 1 -5.13 -16.87 7.32
N PHE A 2 -4.03 -16.25 6.95
CA PHE A 2 -4.04 -15.09 6.07
C PHE A 2 -3.79 -15.50 4.62
N LYS A 3 -4.85 -15.53 3.82
CA LYS A 3 -4.80 -16.00 2.44
C LYS A 3 -4.75 -14.86 1.41
N SER A 4 -5.17 -13.66 1.79
CA SER A 4 -5.20 -12.50 0.91
C SER A 4 -4.69 -11.29 1.69
N ILE A 5 -3.45 -10.91 1.44
CA ILE A 5 -2.74 -9.88 2.20
C ILE A 5 -2.61 -8.64 1.32
N LEU A 6 -3.06 -7.50 1.82
CA LEU A 6 -2.95 -6.22 1.13
C LEU A 6 -1.84 -5.39 1.78
N VAL A 7 -0.92 -4.87 0.97
CA VAL A 7 0.17 -4.02 1.45
C VAL A 7 0.09 -2.67 0.74
N PRO A 8 -0.40 -1.63 1.43
CA PRO A 8 -0.36 -0.27 0.89
C PRO A 8 1.07 0.25 0.81
N ILE A 9 1.39 0.90 -0.30
CA ILE A 9 2.73 1.43 -0.58
C ILE A 9 2.66 2.95 -0.65
N ASP A 10 3.55 3.64 0.07
CA ASP A 10 3.69 5.09 -0.03
C ASP A 10 4.49 5.44 -1.28
N SER A 11 3.95 6.30 -2.11
CA SER A 11 4.56 6.69 -3.38
C SER A 11 5.76 7.61 -3.21
N VAL A 12 5.80 8.37 -2.12
CA VAL A 12 6.85 9.37 -1.92
C VAL A 12 8.15 8.70 -1.47
N ASP A 13 8.02 7.65 -0.65
CA ASP A 13 9.18 6.92 -0.15
C ASP A 13 8.85 5.43 -0.08
N THR A 14 9.17 4.74 -1.16
CA THR A 14 8.90 3.30 -1.27
C THR A 14 9.73 2.48 -0.30
N ALA A 15 10.86 3.02 0.19
CA ALA A 15 11.69 2.33 1.18
C ALA A 15 10.98 2.15 2.51
N LEU A 16 10.03 3.03 2.85
CA LEU A 16 9.24 2.90 4.07
C LEU A 16 8.37 1.65 4.09
N ALA A 17 8.05 1.12 2.94
CA ALA A 17 7.20 -0.07 2.82
C ALA A 17 7.98 -1.38 3.00
N GLN A 18 9.31 -1.35 2.98
CA GLN A 18 10.13 -2.57 3.01
C GLN A 18 9.85 -3.47 4.23
N PRO A 19 9.72 -2.93 5.47
CA PRO A 19 9.38 -3.80 6.60
C PRO A 19 8.02 -4.48 6.43
N ALA A 20 7.02 -3.75 5.93
CA ALA A 20 5.69 -4.31 5.69
C ALA A 20 5.73 -5.38 4.59
N ILE A 21 6.47 -5.14 3.52
CA ILE A 21 6.62 -6.09 2.42
C ILE A 21 7.31 -7.38 2.91
N ALA A 22 8.39 -7.24 3.67
CA ALA A 22 9.12 -8.38 4.22
C ALA A 22 8.23 -9.22 5.15
N THR A 23 7.45 -8.55 5.99
CA THR A 23 6.51 -9.22 6.90
C THR A 23 5.42 -9.93 6.11
N ALA A 24 4.84 -9.27 5.11
CA ALA A 24 3.80 -9.86 4.27
C ALA A 24 4.35 -11.07 3.50
N ALA A 25 5.58 -11.01 3.02
CA ALA A 25 6.23 -12.13 2.32
C ALA A 25 6.31 -13.37 3.21
N LYS A 26 6.74 -13.19 4.45
CA LYS A 26 6.84 -14.31 5.42
C LYS A 26 5.48 -14.88 5.76
N LEU A 27 4.49 -14.02 5.96
CA LEU A 27 3.13 -14.47 6.28
C LEU A 27 2.51 -15.21 5.10
N ALA A 28 2.69 -14.71 3.88
CA ALA A 28 2.17 -15.37 2.69
C ALA A 28 2.82 -16.75 2.49
N GLU A 29 4.11 -16.87 2.74
CA GLU A 29 4.80 -18.16 2.69
C GLU A 29 4.25 -19.11 3.73
N SER A 30 4.10 -18.65 4.97
CA SER A 30 3.65 -19.51 6.09
C SER A 30 2.22 -19.98 5.92
N TYR A 31 1.34 -19.17 5.38
CA TYR A 31 -0.08 -19.49 5.26
C TYR A 31 -0.53 -19.85 3.84
N ASP A 32 0.41 -19.96 2.90
CA ASP A 32 0.11 -20.23 1.49
C ASP A 32 -0.86 -19.17 0.93
N GLY A 33 -0.58 -17.92 1.24
CA GLY A 33 -1.41 -16.79 0.84
C GLY A 33 -0.84 -16.02 -0.34
N LYS A 34 -1.59 -15.02 -0.76
CA LYS A 34 -1.21 -14.09 -1.83
C LYS A 34 -1.04 -12.69 -1.26
N VAL A 35 -0.16 -11.91 -1.90
CA VAL A 35 0.10 -10.52 -1.52
C VAL A 35 -0.30 -9.61 -2.67
N ARG A 36 -1.01 -8.54 -2.36
CA ARG A 36 -1.30 -7.47 -3.31
C ARG A 36 -0.68 -6.17 -2.80
N LEU A 37 0.17 -5.58 -3.64
CA LEU A 37 0.71 -4.25 -3.39
C LEU A 37 -0.27 -3.23 -3.94
N LEU A 38 -0.58 -2.21 -3.15
CA LEU A 38 -1.52 -1.16 -3.56
C LEU A 38 -0.85 0.19 -3.44
N HIS A 39 -0.94 0.96 -4.50
CA HIS A 39 -0.55 2.37 -4.48
C HIS A 39 -1.78 3.23 -4.74
N VAL A 40 -2.00 4.25 -3.90
CA VAL A 40 -3.11 5.18 -4.05
C VAL A 40 -2.58 6.54 -4.47
N LEU A 41 -3.01 6.99 -5.65
CA LEU A 41 -2.69 8.31 -6.17
C LEU A 41 -3.70 9.34 -5.63
N ALA A 42 -3.20 10.52 -5.27
CA ALA A 42 -4.06 11.63 -4.91
C ALA A 42 -4.81 12.14 -6.14
N ILE A 43 -6.04 12.62 -5.94
CA ILE A 43 -6.79 13.30 -7.00
C ILE A 43 -6.20 14.69 -7.20
N THR A 44 -5.92 15.06 -8.45
CA THR A 44 -5.48 16.42 -8.78
C THR A 44 -6.64 17.39 -8.48
N PRO A 45 -6.42 18.42 -7.62
CA PRO A 45 -7.47 19.40 -7.35
C PRO A 45 -7.93 20.08 -8.64
N VAL A 46 -9.23 20.31 -8.76
CA VAL A 46 -9.83 20.96 -9.94
C VAL A 46 -9.16 22.32 -10.22
N MET A 47 -8.82 23.06 -9.17
CA MET A 47 -8.15 24.35 -9.27
C MET A 47 -6.77 24.27 -9.92
N LEU A 48 -6.10 23.13 -9.87
CA LEU A 48 -4.79 22.92 -10.43
C LEU A 48 -4.82 22.22 -11.79
N ALA A 49 -5.98 21.78 -12.24
CA ALA A 49 -6.11 21.02 -13.49
C ALA A 49 -5.62 21.77 -14.72
N GLU A 50 -5.73 23.11 -14.72
CA GLU A 50 -5.24 23.96 -15.82
C GLU A 50 -3.71 24.07 -15.89
N TYR A 51 -3.03 23.78 -14.77
CA TYR A 51 -1.59 23.98 -14.64
C TYR A 51 -0.80 22.71 -14.84
N VAL A 52 -1.46 21.58 -15.11
CA VAL A 52 -0.81 20.30 -15.34
C VAL A 52 -1.08 19.84 -16.78
N PRO A 53 -0.18 19.02 -17.38
CA PRO A 53 -0.43 18.47 -18.70
C PRO A 53 -1.71 17.66 -18.76
N ALA A 54 -2.33 17.57 -19.92
CA ALA A 54 -3.57 16.82 -20.11
C ALA A 54 -3.43 15.32 -19.78
N ASP A 55 -2.23 14.77 -19.94
CA ASP A 55 -1.90 13.38 -19.66
C ASP A 55 -1.24 13.16 -18.29
N PHE A 56 -1.34 14.15 -17.39
CA PHE A 56 -0.67 14.10 -16.09
C PHE A 56 -1.09 12.89 -15.25
N ASP A 57 -2.40 12.61 -15.20
CA ASP A 57 -2.90 11.46 -14.44
C ASP A 57 -2.39 10.14 -15.03
N ASP A 58 -2.36 10.02 -16.35
CA ASP A 58 -1.84 8.83 -17.01
C ASP A 58 -0.35 8.65 -16.75
N GLN A 59 0.42 9.74 -16.76
CA GLN A 59 1.85 9.69 -16.44
C GLN A 59 2.08 9.28 -14.98
N GLN A 60 1.29 9.80 -14.05
CA GLN A 60 1.39 9.41 -12.65
C GLN A 60 1.07 7.94 -12.45
N ARG A 61 0.03 7.44 -13.11
CA ARG A 61 -0.34 6.04 -13.04
C ARG A 61 0.75 5.14 -13.59
N GLN A 62 1.34 5.50 -14.73
CA GLN A 62 2.44 4.74 -15.33
C GLN A 62 3.66 4.72 -14.42
N SER A 63 4.00 5.85 -13.80
CA SER A 63 5.10 5.92 -12.84
C SER A 63 4.84 5.05 -11.62
N ALA A 64 3.62 5.05 -11.11
CA ALA A 64 3.24 4.22 -9.97
C ALA A 64 3.30 2.74 -10.33
N GLU A 65 2.82 2.35 -11.50
CA GLU A 65 2.88 0.96 -11.97
C GLU A 65 4.33 0.50 -12.13
N ALA A 66 5.20 1.37 -12.66
CA ALA A 66 6.62 1.06 -12.79
C ALA A 66 7.29 0.90 -11.42
N ALA A 67 6.96 1.75 -10.46
CA ALA A 67 7.48 1.65 -9.10
C ALA A 67 7.03 0.35 -8.43
N LEU A 68 5.76 -0.02 -8.58
CA LEU A 68 5.25 -1.28 -8.05
C LEU A 68 5.91 -2.49 -8.71
N ALA A 69 6.15 -2.43 -10.01
CA ALA A 69 6.84 -3.50 -10.72
C ALA A 69 8.27 -3.69 -10.19
N GLU A 70 8.98 -2.60 -9.91
CA GLU A 70 10.32 -2.67 -9.34
C GLU A 70 10.30 -3.23 -7.91
N ILE A 71 9.35 -2.82 -7.10
CA ILE A 71 9.17 -3.37 -5.75
C ILE A 71 8.87 -4.86 -5.84
N ALA A 72 8.00 -5.27 -6.76
CA ALA A 72 7.66 -6.67 -6.96
C ALA A 72 8.90 -7.50 -7.34
N ARG A 73 9.72 -6.95 -8.23
CA ARG A 73 10.95 -7.62 -8.68
C ARG A 73 11.93 -7.86 -7.54
N THR A 74 12.02 -6.94 -6.59
CA THR A 74 13.00 -7.00 -5.49
C THR A 74 12.43 -7.55 -4.19
N SER A 75 11.13 -7.85 -4.13
CA SER A 75 10.45 -8.25 -2.89
C SER A 75 10.81 -9.65 -2.41
N GLY A 76 11.27 -10.51 -3.31
CA GLY A 76 11.48 -11.92 -3.01
C GLY A 76 10.20 -12.75 -2.98
N ILE A 77 9.04 -12.15 -3.24
CA ILE A 77 7.77 -12.87 -3.29
C ILE A 77 7.60 -13.51 -4.67
N PRO A 78 7.30 -14.82 -4.74
CA PRO A 78 7.07 -15.47 -6.03
C PRO A 78 5.97 -14.79 -6.84
N ALA A 79 6.18 -14.70 -8.16
CA ALA A 79 5.23 -13.99 -9.03
C ALA A 79 3.81 -14.53 -8.97
N GLN A 80 3.64 -15.83 -8.76
CA GLN A 80 2.32 -16.44 -8.65
C GLN A 80 1.58 -16.07 -7.36
N ARG A 81 2.28 -15.50 -6.37
CA ARG A 81 1.69 -15.04 -5.11
C ARG A 81 1.53 -13.52 -5.05
N LEU A 82 2.03 -12.80 -6.04
CA LEU A 82 2.13 -11.35 -5.98
C LEU A 82 1.32 -10.70 -7.10
N SER A 83 0.56 -9.67 -6.75
CA SER A 83 -0.12 -8.79 -7.70
C SER A 83 0.00 -7.36 -7.21
N SER A 84 -0.33 -6.42 -8.07
CA SER A 84 -0.30 -5.00 -7.72
C SER A 84 -1.46 -4.26 -8.34
N SER A 85 -1.83 -3.13 -7.76
CA SER A 85 -2.93 -2.30 -8.21
C SER A 85 -2.63 -0.83 -7.90
N VAL A 86 -3.10 0.05 -8.75
CA VAL A 86 -3.05 1.50 -8.55
C VAL A 86 -4.47 2.00 -8.51
N ARG A 87 -4.81 2.75 -7.46
CA ARG A 87 -6.09 3.43 -7.31
C ARG A 87 -5.86 4.92 -7.19
N GLN A 88 -6.91 5.71 -7.34
CA GLN A 88 -6.85 7.15 -7.21
C GLN A 88 -7.98 7.63 -6.31
N GLY A 89 -7.67 8.44 -5.31
CA GLY A 89 -8.66 8.94 -4.37
C GLY A 89 -8.07 9.22 -3.00
N GLY A 90 -8.91 9.23 -1.97
CA GLY A 90 -8.48 9.32 -0.58
C GLY A 90 -7.76 8.06 -0.17
N ILE A 91 -6.62 8.20 0.51
CA ILE A 91 -5.72 7.07 0.75
C ILE A 91 -6.41 5.95 1.52
N TYR A 92 -6.92 6.22 2.74
CA TYR A 92 -7.54 5.15 3.52
C TYR A 92 -8.83 4.64 2.89
N HIS A 93 -9.57 5.52 2.23
CA HIS A 93 -10.81 5.13 1.56
C HIS A 93 -10.54 4.11 0.45
N GLU A 94 -9.54 4.37 -0.39
CA GLU A 94 -9.20 3.48 -1.49
C GLU A 94 -8.57 2.17 -1.01
N ILE A 95 -7.84 2.21 0.13
CA ILE A 95 -7.36 0.99 0.76
C ILE A 95 -8.54 0.10 1.15
N LEU A 96 -9.56 0.66 1.79
CA LEU A 96 -10.73 -0.10 2.21
C LEU A 96 -11.54 -0.61 1.03
N GLU A 97 -11.62 0.17 -0.06
CA GLU A 97 -12.27 -0.27 -1.30
C GLU A 97 -11.53 -1.46 -1.92
N GLU A 98 -10.20 -1.44 -1.90
CA GLU A 98 -9.42 -2.56 -2.42
C GLU A 98 -9.57 -3.81 -1.56
N VAL A 99 -9.64 -3.66 -0.24
CA VAL A 99 -9.94 -4.78 0.67
C VAL A 99 -11.22 -5.49 0.24
N ALA A 100 -12.27 -4.71 0.00
CA ALA A 100 -13.56 -5.26 -0.44
C ALA A 100 -13.45 -5.92 -1.81
N ALA A 101 -12.73 -5.28 -2.74
CA ALA A 101 -12.61 -5.78 -4.12
C ALA A 101 -11.88 -7.11 -4.22
N VAL A 102 -10.83 -7.32 -3.41
CA VAL A 102 -10.02 -8.53 -3.48
C VAL A 102 -10.30 -9.53 -2.36
N GLY A 103 -11.16 -9.18 -1.42
CA GLY A 103 -11.47 -10.04 -0.28
C GLY A 103 -10.27 -10.21 0.65
N ALA A 104 -9.52 -9.14 0.88
CA ALA A 104 -8.35 -9.21 1.76
C ALA A 104 -8.74 -9.56 3.20
N ASP A 105 -7.99 -10.44 3.83
CA ASP A 105 -8.20 -10.83 5.22
C ASP A 105 -7.11 -10.29 6.15
N LEU A 106 -6.11 -9.60 5.60
CA LEU A 106 -5.09 -8.92 6.36
C LEU A 106 -4.57 -7.72 5.58
N ILE A 107 -4.41 -6.59 6.28
CA ILE A 107 -3.67 -5.44 5.76
C ILE A 107 -2.36 -5.38 6.54
N VAL A 108 -1.23 -5.28 5.86
CA VAL A 108 0.09 -5.07 6.47
C VAL A 108 0.60 -3.72 6.01
N MET A 109 0.82 -2.81 6.95
CA MET A 109 1.26 -1.47 6.60
C MET A 109 2.34 -0.99 7.58
N SER A 110 3.16 -0.06 7.11
CA SER A 110 4.17 0.57 7.92
C SER A 110 3.56 1.72 8.73
N SER A 111 4.09 1.95 9.92
CA SER A 111 3.48 2.88 10.85
C SER A 111 3.60 4.35 10.42
N HIS A 112 4.79 4.83 10.11
CA HIS A 112 5.03 6.22 9.72
C HIS A 112 6.51 6.47 9.44
N ARG A 113 6.83 7.74 9.10
CA ARG A 113 8.19 8.15 8.77
C ARG A 113 9.10 8.11 10.00
N PRO A 114 10.37 7.67 9.86
CA PRO A 114 11.31 7.58 10.99
C PRO A 114 11.59 8.89 11.71
N ALA A 115 11.40 10.03 11.04
CA ALA A 115 11.64 11.35 11.63
C ALA A 115 10.56 11.78 12.63
N MET A 116 9.44 11.09 12.69
CA MET A 116 8.37 11.41 13.64
C MET A 116 8.56 10.63 14.92
N ARG A 117 8.95 11.32 15.98
CA ARG A 117 9.18 10.72 17.30
C ARG A 117 7.91 10.37 18.05
N SER A 118 6.74 10.58 17.47
CA SER A 118 5.49 10.30 18.15
C SER A 118 5.13 8.81 18.01
N TYR A 119 4.57 8.26 19.07
CA TYR A 119 4.06 6.89 19.08
C TYR A 119 2.69 6.80 18.42
N PHE A 120 2.20 7.88 17.83
CA PHE A 120 0.91 7.89 17.16
C PHE A 120 1.00 7.26 15.78
N LEU A 121 -0.01 6.53 15.42
CA LEU A 121 -0.19 6.08 14.05
C LEU A 121 -0.40 7.28 13.14
N GLY A 122 0.12 7.23 11.91
CA GLY A 122 -0.22 8.23 10.91
C GLY A 122 -1.73 8.25 10.68
N SER A 123 -2.26 9.36 10.17
CA SER A 123 -3.70 9.53 10.01
C SER A 123 -4.33 8.43 9.15
N ASN A 124 -3.69 8.04 8.05
CA ASN A 124 -4.21 6.98 7.18
C ASN A 124 -4.17 5.62 7.86
N ALA A 125 -3.05 5.29 8.53
CA ALA A 125 -2.95 4.04 9.28
C ALA A 125 -3.99 3.98 10.39
N GLY A 126 -4.18 5.08 11.12
CA GLY A 126 -5.19 5.17 12.17
C GLY A 126 -6.61 4.94 11.65
N HIS A 127 -6.95 5.52 10.51
CA HIS A 127 -8.26 5.32 9.88
C HIS A 127 -8.43 3.88 9.39
N VAL A 128 -7.40 3.30 8.79
CA VAL A 128 -7.46 1.91 8.35
C VAL A 128 -7.68 0.96 9.52
N VAL A 129 -6.92 1.15 10.62
CA VAL A 129 -7.09 0.32 11.83
C VAL A 129 -8.52 0.42 12.36
N ARG A 130 -9.09 1.63 12.34
CA ARG A 130 -10.42 1.89 12.89
C ARG A 130 -11.54 1.30 12.04
N TYR A 131 -11.42 1.36 10.71
CA TYR A 131 -12.55 1.07 9.82
C TYR A 131 -12.38 -0.21 9.00
N ALA A 132 -11.22 -0.85 9.01
CA ALA A 132 -11.04 -2.07 8.21
C ALA A 132 -11.92 -3.21 8.72
N PRO A 133 -12.56 -3.96 7.81
CA PRO A 133 -13.36 -5.14 8.20
C PRO A 133 -12.51 -6.37 8.45
N CYS A 134 -11.19 -6.28 8.28
CA CYS A 134 -10.26 -7.39 8.44
C CYS A 134 -9.15 -7.03 9.44
N SER A 135 -8.26 -7.97 9.72
CA SER A 135 -7.11 -7.73 10.58
C SER A 135 -6.15 -6.73 9.96
N VAL A 136 -5.52 -5.93 10.80
CA VAL A 136 -4.53 -4.93 10.36
C VAL A 136 -3.27 -5.12 11.21
N LEU A 137 -2.15 -5.35 10.54
CA LEU A 137 -0.85 -5.42 11.18
C LEU A 137 -0.07 -4.16 10.82
N VAL A 138 0.27 -3.37 11.83
CA VAL A 138 1.08 -2.17 11.66
C VAL A 138 2.50 -2.53 12.05
N VAL A 139 3.40 -2.52 11.06
CA VAL A 139 4.81 -2.87 11.26
C VAL A 139 5.56 -1.61 11.62
N ARG A 140 6.25 -1.66 12.75
CA ARG A 140 7.09 -0.56 13.21
C ARG A 140 8.55 -0.90 12.95
N ASP A 141 9.32 0.13 12.60
CA ASP A 141 10.77 -0.02 12.51
C ASP A 141 11.32 0.13 13.92
N CYS A 142 11.85 -0.97 14.44
CA CYS A 142 12.39 -1.04 15.80
C CYS A 142 13.91 -0.84 15.84
N ALA A 143 14.49 -0.36 14.76
CA ALA A 143 15.95 -0.15 14.70
C ALA A 143 16.42 1.00 15.59
#